data_3433a10a8f9159a315564ae64ac46197
#
_entry.id   3433a10a8f9159a315564ae64ac46197
#
_cell.length_a   1.000
_cell.length_b   1.000
_cell.length_c   1.000
_cell.angle_alpha   90.00
_cell.angle_beta   90.00
_cell.angle_gamma   90.00
#
_symmetry.space_group_name_H-M   'P 1'
#
loop_
_entity.id
_entity.type
_entity.pdbx_description
1 polymer ?
#
loop_
_entity_poly.entity_id
_entity_poly.type
_entity_poly.pdbx_seq_one_letter_code
_entity_poly.pdbx_strand_id
1 'polypeptide(L)'
;GNGLQIRVTEGAGDMDNFQLQEYEESANRFSIKCQCMTMIIPFITWILNHAGVFIVDTKLMAASLWSSLAVTIFTILICKILGAGNRATKYFAMFGIVVAICLQTCALTYHVYIIMVLPIIYAVQYGQRKMIYYTYILSVISIAVSVYIGYFFGLCDANMTLLTASSLSTYVDATGKIFNSVNVNPNPVYTLFMYFIVPRSMMLFAVLLMVIHISDIIQSRAVREEKLK
;
A
#
# COMPACT_ATOMS: atom_id res chain seq x y z
N GLY A 1 -46.51 6.07 28.07
CA GLY A 1 -45.08 6.36 28.35
C GLY A 1 -44.08 5.80 27.30
N ASN A 2 -44.55 4.88 26.44
CA ASN A 2 -43.63 4.16 25.50
C ASN A 2 -43.36 4.90 24.16
N GLY A 3 -44.17 5.88 23.79
CA GLY A 3 -44.03 6.60 22.54
C GLY A 3 -42.88 7.62 22.51
N LEU A 4 -42.48 8.16 23.65
CA LEU A 4 -41.47 9.20 23.74
C LEU A 4 -40.05 8.62 23.73
N GLN A 5 -39.88 7.42 24.33
CA GLN A 5 -38.59 6.73 24.35
C GLN A 5 -38.19 6.18 22.96
N ILE A 6 -39.16 5.73 22.15
CA ILE A 6 -38.89 5.23 20.78
C ILE A 6 -38.45 6.38 19.88
N ARG A 7 -39.04 7.57 19.97
CA ARG A 7 -38.62 8.74 19.18
C ARG A 7 -37.23 9.28 19.55
N VAL A 8 -36.82 9.18 20.81
CA VAL A 8 -35.48 9.61 21.24
C VAL A 8 -34.40 8.64 20.73
N THR A 9 -34.70 7.34 20.67
CA THR A 9 -33.75 6.34 20.15
C THR A 9 -33.64 6.38 18.63
N GLU A 10 -34.69 6.68 17.87
CA GLU A 10 -34.65 6.89 16.42
C GLU A 10 -33.86 8.16 16.06
N GLY A 11 -34.05 9.25 16.76
CA GLY A 11 -33.33 10.50 16.53
C GLY A 11 -31.84 10.42 16.87
N ALA A 12 -31.45 9.65 17.87
CA ALA A 12 -30.05 9.41 18.22
C ALA A 12 -29.36 8.53 17.16
N GLY A 13 -30.03 7.49 16.66
CA GLY A 13 -29.49 6.62 15.60
C GLY A 13 -29.28 7.34 14.28
N ASP A 14 -30.15 8.30 13.93
CA ASP A 14 -30.00 9.10 12.72
C ASP A 14 -28.87 10.15 12.84
N MET A 15 -28.68 10.75 14.02
CA MET A 15 -27.55 11.65 14.27
C MET A 15 -26.21 10.92 14.21
N ASP A 16 -26.11 9.72 14.82
CA ASP A 16 -24.90 8.90 14.75
C ASP A 16 -24.54 8.50 13.32
N ASN A 17 -25.55 8.16 12.50
CA ASN A 17 -25.35 7.84 11.08
C ASN A 17 -24.89 9.05 10.28
N PHE A 18 -25.40 10.25 10.56
CA PHE A 18 -25.00 11.47 9.88
C PHE A 18 -23.56 11.87 10.19
N GLN A 19 -23.15 11.80 11.44
CA GLN A 19 -21.77 12.08 11.85
C GLN A 19 -20.78 11.07 11.26
N LEU A 20 -21.16 9.80 11.22
CA LEU A 20 -20.33 8.75 10.61
C LEU A 20 -20.16 8.99 9.09
N GLN A 21 -21.21 9.44 8.41
CA GLN A 21 -21.14 9.75 6.99
C GLN A 21 -20.24 10.97 6.71
N GLU A 22 -20.34 12.04 7.51
CA GLU A 22 -19.48 13.22 7.39
C GLU A 22 -18.01 12.87 7.62
N TYR A 23 -17.74 12.01 8.61
CA TYR A 23 -16.39 11.50 8.86
C TYR A 23 -15.84 10.69 7.67
N GLU A 24 -16.63 9.79 7.08
CA GLU A 24 -16.23 9.02 5.90
C GLU A 24 -15.98 9.92 4.69
N GLU A 25 -16.78 10.97 4.48
CA GLU A 25 -16.56 11.95 3.42
C GLU A 25 -15.23 12.70 3.59
N SER A 26 -14.93 13.12 4.81
CA SER A 26 -13.66 13.78 5.14
C SER A 26 -12.48 12.85 4.88
N ALA A 27 -12.57 11.59 5.32
CA ALA A 27 -11.56 10.58 5.08
C ALA A 27 -11.35 10.28 3.59
N ASN A 28 -12.42 10.21 2.81
CA ASN A 28 -12.36 10.01 1.35
C ASN A 28 -11.65 11.18 0.65
N ARG A 29 -11.96 12.40 1.01
CA ARG A 29 -11.29 13.60 0.47
C ARG A 29 -9.81 13.63 0.83
N PHE A 30 -9.47 13.22 2.04
CA PHE A 30 -8.08 13.14 2.49
C PHE A 30 -7.31 12.01 1.80
N SER A 31 -7.93 10.85 1.54
CA SER A 31 -7.32 9.75 0.76
C SER A 31 -6.91 10.20 -0.64
N ILE A 32 -7.73 10.99 -1.31
CA ILE A 32 -7.40 11.57 -2.61
C ILE A 32 -6.18 12.49 -2.50
N LYS A 33 -6.11 13.32 -1.47
CA LYS A 33 -4.94 14.17 -1.21
C LYS A 33 -3.68 13.34 -0.95
N CYS A 34 -3.78 12.28 -0.14
CA CYS A 34 -2.68 11.35 0.13
C CYS A 34 -2.16 10.71 -1.15
N GLN A 35 -3.06 10.32 -2.05
CA GLN A 35 -2.67 9.73 -3.33
C GLN A 35 -1.91 10.74 -4.20
N CYS A 36 -2.38 11.98 -4.29
CA CYS A 36 -1.66 13.05 -4.98
C CYS A 36 -0.28 13.32 -4.36
N MET A 37 -0.18 13.34 -3.02
CA MET A 37 1.10 13.53 -2.33
C MET A 37 2.06 12.36 -2.59
N THR A 38 1.55 11.14 -2.64
CA THR A 38 2.36 9.94 -2.94
C THR A 38 2.97 10.04 -4.35
N MET A 39 2.33 10.71 -5.30
CA MET A 39 2.85 10.92 -6.65
C MET A 39 4.06 11.87 -6.70
N ILE A 40 4.32 12.65 -5.65
CA ILE A 40 5.53 13.49 -5.56
C ILE A 40 6.79 12.61 -5.56
N ILE A 41 6.75 11.45 -4.91
CA ILE A 41 7.90 10.54 -4.79
C ILE A 41 8.39 10.05 -6.16
N PRO A 42 7.56 9.43 -7.03
CA PRO A 42 8.02 8.99 -8.35
C PRO A 42 8.41 10.17 -9.25
N PHE A 43 7.82 11.34 -9.08
CA PHE A 43 8.23 12.53 -9.81
C PHE A 43 9.65 12.99 -9.43
N ILE A 44 9.96 13.01 -8.12
CA ILE A 44 11.31 13.32 -7.63
C ILE A 44 12.30 12.25 -8.10
N THR A 45 11.95 10.96 -8.00
CA THR A 45 12.83 9.87 -8.45
C THR A 45 13.11 9.94 -9.95
N TRP A 46 12.14 10.34 -10.76
CA TRP A 46 12.31 10.56 -12.20
C TRP A 46 13.30 11.71 -12.48
N ILE A 47 13.19 12.84 -11.76
CA ILE A 47 14.15 13.96 -11.88
C ILE A 47 15.56 13.50 -11.48
N LEU A 48 15.70 12.79 -10.37
CA LEU A 48 16.98 12.27 -9.88
C LEU A 48 17.59 11.23 -10.83
N ASN A 49 16.78 10.45 -11.52
CA ASN A 49 17.25 9.54 -12.55
C ASN A 49 17.84 10.32 -13.75
N HIS A 50 17.19 11.39 -14.20
CA HIS A 50 17.74 12.24 -15.26
C HIS A 50 19.03 12.99 -14.82
N ALA A 51 19.16 13.28 -13.53
CA ALA A 51 20.36 13.86 -12.95
C ALA A 51 21.50 12.83 -12.73
N GLY A 52 21.26 11.54 -13.06
CA GLY A 52 22.26 10.48 -12.89
C GLY A 52 22.46 9.98 -11.47
N VAL A 53 21.58 10.36 -10.53
CA VAL A 53 21.64 9.89 -9.13
C VAL A 53 21.13 8.46 -9.02
N PHE A 54 20.05 8.13 -9.72
CA PHE A 54 19.53 6.76 -9.82
C PHE A 54 19.93 6.13 -11.15
N ILE A 55 20.64 5.00 -11.09
CA ILE A 55 21.10 4.24 -12.27
C ILE A 55 20.02 3.23 -12.65
N VAL A 56 18.95 3.71 -13.25
CA VAL A 56 17.85 2.91 -13.82
C VAL A 56 17.63 3.37 -15.25
N ASP A 57 17.18 2.47 -16.12
CA ASP A 57 16.80 2.84 -17.49
C ASP A 57 15.77 3.98 -17.46
N THR A 58 16.07 5.05 -18.18
CA THR A 58 15.22 6.26 -18.20
C THR A 58 13.84 6.02 -18.78
N LYS A 59 13.71 5.09 -19.73
CA LYS A 59 12.40 4.71 -20.31
C LYS A 59 11.56 3.95 -19.31
N LEU A 60 12.19 3.06 -18.52
CA LEU A 60 11.52 2.31 -17.49
C LEU A 60 11.05 3.22 -16.35
N MET A 61 11.90 4.16 -15.92
CA MET A 61 11.54 5.15 -14.92
C MET A 61 10.37 6.03 -15.39
N ALA A 62 10.41 6.51 -16.63
CA ALA A 62 9.33 7.28 -17.22
C ALA A 62 8.03 6.46 -17.32
N ALA A 63 8.09 5.20 -17.75
CA ALA A 63 6.92 4.32 -17.82
C ALA A 63 6.28 4.11 -16.44
N SER A 64 7.09 3.90 -15.40
CA SER A 64 6.62 3.78 -14.02
C SER A 64 5.92 5.04 -13.55
N LEU A 65 6.50 6.23 -13.77
CA LEU A 65 5.91 7.51 -13.39
C LEU A 65 4.58 7.74 -14.12
N TRP A 66 4.57 7.63 -15.45
CA TRP A 66 3.38 7.96 -16.24
C TRP A 66 2.24 6.97 -16.02
N SER A 67 2.53 5.68 -15.87
CA SER A 67 1.49 4.67 -15.56
C SER A 67 0.88 4.89 -14.17
N SER A 68 1.69 5.19 -13.17
CA SER A 68 1.22 5.51 -11.81
C SER A 68 0.38 6.79 -11.79
N LEU A 69 0.80 7.81 -12.55
CA LEU A 69 0.06 9.07 -12.69
C LEU A 69 -1.30 8.83 -13.37
N ALA A 70 -1.32 8.03 -14.44
CA ALA A 70 -2.56 7.69 -15.13
C ALA A 70 -3.56 6.98 -14.20
N VAL A 71 -3.09 5.99 -13.42
CA VAL A 71 -3.92 5.30 -12.41
C VAL A 71 -4.43 6.27 -11.36
N THR A 72 -3.58 7.19 -10.89
CA THR A 72 -3.98 8.21 -9.91
C THR A 72 -5.08 9.12 -10.46
N ILE A 73 -4.92 9.64 -11.68
CA ILE A 73 -5.94 10.47 -12.33
C ILE A 73 -7.24 9.70 -12.50
N PHE A 74 -7.17 8.46 -12.99
CA PHE A 74 -8.34 7.60 -13.17
C PHE A 74 -9.08 7.33 -11.85
N THR A 75 -8.34 7.05 -10.77
CA THR A 75 -8.90 6.86 -9.43
C THR A 75 -9.61 8.12 -8.94
N ILE A 76 -8.99 9.30 -9.12
CA ILE A 76 -9.59 10.57 -8.73
C ILE A 76 -10.89 10.83 -9.50
N LEU A 77 -10.91 10.53 -10.80
CA LEU A 77 -12.12 10.66 -11.64
C LEU A 77 -13.24 9.75 -11.15
N ILE A 78 -12.94 8.47 -10.89
CA ILE A 78 -13.93 7.52 -10.34
C ILE A 78 -14.46 8.02 -8.99
N CYS A 79 -13.58 8.42 -8.08
CA CYS A 79 -13.98 8.92 -6.76
C CYS A 79 -14.85 10.20 -6.85
N LYS A 80 -14.59 11.07 -7.83
CA LYS A 80 -15.43 12.25 -8.10
C LYS A 80 -16.81 11.87 -8.64
N ILE A 81 -16.87 10.89 -9.56
CA ILE A 81 -18.14 10.41 -10.14
C ILE A 81 -19.00 9.74 -9.06
N LEU A 82 -18.41 8.91 -8.21
CA LEU A 82 -19.09 8.23 -7.13
C LEU A 82 -19.56 9.20 -6.03
N GLY A 83 -18.84 10.30 -5.84
CA GLY A 83 -19.06 11.25 -4.75
C GLY A 83 -18.39 10.80 -3.44
N ALA A 84 -18.04 11.80 -2.61
CA ALA A 84 -17.34 11.55 -1.36
C ALA A 84 -18.19 10.81 -0.30
N GLY A 85 -19.51 10.96 -0.33
CA GLY A 85 -20.44 10.30 0.58
C GLY A 85 -20.77 8.84 0.23
N ASN A 86 -20.30 8.35 -0.93
CA ASN A 86 -20.57 6.97 -1.33
C ASN A 86 -19.61 6.00 -0.62
N ARG A 87 -20.18 4.95 -0.02
CA ARG A 87 -19.40 3.90 0.69
C ARG A 87 -18.38 3.18 -0.19
N ALA A 88 -18.62 3.10 -1.50
CA ALA A 88 -17.68 2.49 -2.43
C ALA A 88 -16.42 3.33 -2.65
N THR A 89 -16.48 4.64 -2.48
CA THR A 89 -15.38 5.59 -2.77
C THR A 89 -14.11 5.24 -1.97
N LYS A 90 -14.24 4.86 -0.70
CA LYS A 90 -13.09 4.46 0.13
C LYS A 90 -12.34 3.25 -0.41
N TYR A 91 -13.07 2.26 -0.93
CA TYR A 91 -12.48 1.05 -1.50
C TYR A 91 -11.74 1.35 -2.80
N PHE A 92 -12.34 2.17 -3.68
CA PHE A 92 -11.70 2.59 -4.92
C PHE A 92 -10.49 3.49 -4.66
N ALA A 93 -10.57 4.41 -3.72
CA ALA A 93 -9.45 5.27 -3.34
C ALA A 93 -8.25 4.42 -2.85
N MET A 94 -8.46 3.49 -1.94
CA MET A 94 -7.40 2.62 -1.42
C MET A 94 -6.86 1.66 -2.48
N PHE A 95 -7.73 1.09 -3.31
CA PHE A 95 -7.32 0.26 -4.45
C PHE A 95 -6.41 1.04 -5.41
N GLY A 96 -6.79 2.26 -5.77
CA GLY A 96 -6.02 3.11 -6.67
C GLY A 96 -4.63 3.45 -6.11
N ILE A 97 -4.52 3.75 -4.81
CA ILE A 97 -3.23 3.99 -4.15
C ILE A 97 -2.34 2.74 -4.22
N VAL A 98 -2.89 1.57 -3.91
CA VAL A 98 -2.12 0.31 -3.95
C VAL A 98 -1.66 -0.01 -5.37
N VAL A 99 -2.52 0.16 -6.38
CA VAL A 99 -2.16 -0.10 -7.79
C VAL A 99 -1.10 0.88 -8.27
N ALA A 100 -1.21 2.16 -7.95
CA ALA A 100 -0.21 3.16 -8.31
C ALA A 100 1.17 2.83 -7.71
N ILE A 101 1.20 2.42 -6.45
CA ILE A 101 2.43 1.99 -5.76
C ILE A 101 2.95 0.67 -6.36
N CYS A 102 2.08 -0.27 -6.71
CA CYS A 102 2.44 -1.53 -7.36
C CYS A 102 3.20 -1.28 -8.67
N LEU A 103 2.72 -0.37 -9.51
CA LEU A 103 3.38 -0.02 -10.76
C LEU A 103 4.78 0.58 -10.56
N GLN A 104 4.94 1.38 -9.51
CA GLN A 104 6.26 1.91 -9.15
C GLN A 104 7.21 0.81 -8.68
N THR A 105 6.72 -0.09 -7.83
CA THR A 105 7.52 -1.19 -7.28
C THR A 105 7.84 -2.28 -8.30
N CYS A 106 7.05 -2.45 -9.37
CA CYS A 106 7.42 -3.31 -10.49
C CYS A 106 8.71 -2.86 -11.17
N ALA A 107 8.92 -1.54 -11.31
CA ALA A 107 10.08 -0.95 -11.97
C ALA A 107 11.27 -0.74 -11.01
N LEU A 108 11.00 -0.49 -9.73
CA LEU A 108 11.96 -0.05 -8.72
C LEU A 108 11.95 -0.97 -7.50
N THR A 109 11.99 -2.27 -7.70
CA THR A 109 11.75 -3.31 -6.70
C THR A 109 12.54 -3.17 -5.40
N TYR A 110 13.78 -2.69 -5.46
CA TYR A 110 14.66 -2.64 -4.29
C TYR A 110 14.56 -1.32 -3.52
N HIS A 111 14.60 -0.19 -4.22
CA HIS A 111 14.75 1.12 -3.58
C HIS A 111 13.46 1.72 -3.01
N VAL A 112 12.30 1.30 -3.51
CA VAL A 112 11.00 1.88 -3.12
C VAL A 112 10.12 0.91 -2.35
N TYR A 113 10.65 -0.21 -1.91
CA TYR A 113 9.88 -1.23 -1.20
C TYR A 113 9.13 -0.67 0.02
N ILE A 114 9.74 0.24 0.76
CA ILE A 114 9.15 0.84 1.96
C ILE A 114 7.87 1.64 1.65
N ILE A 115 7.71 2.12 0.42
CA ILE A 115 6.51 2.85 0.00
C ILE A 115 5.24 1.99 0.09
N MET A 116 5.37 0.65 0.05
CA MET A 116 4.25 -0.29 0.19
C MET A 116 3.58 -0.27 1.57
N VAL A 117 4.22 0.33 2.57
CA VAL A 117 3.64 0.56 3.89
C VAL A 117 2.61 1.70 3.88
N LEU A 118 2.77 2.68 3.00
CA LEU A 118 1.94 3.89 2.97
C LEU A 118 0.44 3.61 2.83
N PRO A 119 -0.05 2.70 1.96
CA PRO A 119 -1.47 2.44 1.85
C PRO A 119 -2.11 1.98 3.16
N ILE A 120 -1.41 1.14 3.94
CA ILE A 120 -1.91 0.65 5.22
C ILE A 120 -1.99 1.79 6.23
N ILE A 121 -0.99 2.68 6.26
CA ILE A 121 -1.01 3.88 7.10
C ILE A 121 -2.17 4.79 6.70
N TYR A 122 -2.40 5.00 5.40
CA TYR A 122 -3.51 5.82 4.93
C TYR A 122 -4.89 5.22 5.27
N ALA A 123 -5.00 3.89 5.38
CA ALA A 123 -6.24 3.22 5.75
C ALA A 123 -6.66 3.51 7.20
N VAL A 124 -5.74 3.89 8.09
CA VAL A 124 -6.02 4.22 9.50
C VAL A 124 -7.05 5.34 9.63
N GLN A 125 -6.99 6.32 8.73
CA GLN A 125 -7.87 7.49 8.76
C GLN A 125 -9.37 7.14 8.69
N TYR A 126 -9.71 5.96 8.15
CA TYR A 126 -11.12 5.51 8.14
C TYR A 126 -11.60 4.99 9.49
N GLY A 127 -10.70 4.75 10.46
CA GLY A 127 -11.05 4.23 11.77
C GLY A 127 -11.75 2.87 11.73
N GLN A 128 -11.70 2.15 10.61
CA GLN A 128 -12.40 0.89 10.40
C GLN A 128 -11.40 -0.24 10.17
N ARG A 129 -11.39 -1.24 11.05
CA ARG A 129 -10.53 -2.42 10.91
C ARG A 129 -10.71 -3.11 9.54
N LYS A 130 -11.94 -3.13 9.00
CA LYS A 130 -12.22 -3.70 7.67
C LYS A 130 -11.41 -3.04 6.56
N MET A 131 -11.27 -1.70 6.60
CA MET A 131 -10.48 -0.96 5.61
C MET A 131 -8.98 -1.27 5.73
N ILE A 132 -8.49 -1.43 6.96
CA ILE A 132 -7.09 -1.77 7.22
C ILE A 132 -6.79 -3.18 6.67
N TYR A 133 -7.64 -4.18 6.97
CA TYR A 133 -7.48 -5.54 6.43
C TYR A 133 -7.60 -5.58 4.90
N TYR A 134 -8.57 -4.88 4.32
CA TYR A 134 -8.74 -4.78 2.88
C TYR A 134 -7.46 -4.26 2.22
N THR A 135 -6.92 -3.16 2.73
CA THR A 135 -5.70 -2.54 2.20
C THR A 135 -4.47 -3.43 2.40
N TYR A 136 -4.38 -4.13 3.52
CA TYR A 136 -3.32 -5.10 3.78
C TYR A 136 -3.33 -6.25 2.76
N ILE A 137 -4.49 -6.85 2.51
CA ILE A 137 -4.62 -7.95 1.53
C ILE A 137 -4.22 -7.46 0.13
N LEU A 138 -4.69 -6.29 -0.28
CA LEU A 138 -4.31 -5.68 -1.55
C LEU A 138 -2.80 -5.42 -1.63
N SER A 139 -2.18 -4.95 -0.54
CA SER A 139 -0.74 -4.69 -0.49
C SER A 139 0.08 -5.98 -0.58
N VAL A 140 -0.36 -7.08 0.04
CA VAL A 140 0.29 -8.40 -0.10
C VAL A 140 0.19 -8.91 -1.54
N ILE A 141 -0.98 -8.78 -2.17
CA ILE A 141 -1.16 -9.13 -3.59
C ILE A 141 -0.24 -8.24 -4.46
N SER A 142 -0.16 -6.96 -4.17
CA SER A 142 0.73 -6.01 -4.85
C SER A 142 2.21 -6.41 -4.74
N ILE A 143 2.65 -6.86 -3.57
CA ILE A 143 4.01 -7.39 -3.38
C ILE A 143 4.26 -8.59 -4.31
N ALA A 144 3.34 -9.56 -4.32
CA ALA A 144 3.47 -10.73 -5.17
C ALA A 144 3.51 -10.36 -6.66
N VAL A 145 2.60 -9.50 -7.10
CA VAL A 145 2.52 -9.02 -8.48
C VAL A 145 3.80 -8.28 -8.87
N SER A 146 4.29 -7.36 -8.04
CA SER A 146 5.49 -6.58 -8.35
C SER A 146 6.75 -7.44 -8.43
N VAL A 147 6.89 -8.43 -7.53
CA VAL A 147 8.03 -9.35 -7.54
C VAL A 147 8.03 -10.22 -8.79
N TYR A 148 6.91 -10.85 -9.12
CA TYR A 148 6.83 -11.73 -10.28
C TYR A 148 6.92 -10.95 -11.61
N ILE A 149 6.24 -9.82 -11.74
CA ILE A 149 6.38 -8.98 -12.93
C ILE A 149 7.82 -8.50 -13.06
N GLY A 150 8.42 -8.00 -11.98
CA GLY A 150 9.81 -7.57 -12.00
C GLY A 150 10.74 -8.67 -12.50
N TYR A 151 10.59 -9.88 -12.00
CA TYR A 151 11.44 -11.01 -12.41
C TYR A 151 11.20 -11.45 -13.85
N PHE A 152 9.94 -11.77 -14.22
CA PHE A 152 9.63 -12.37 -15.53
C PHE A 152 9.75 -11.38 -16.70
N PHE A 153 9.62 -10.10 -16.45
CA PHE A 153 9.79 -9.06 -17.48
C PHE A 153 11.18 -8.41 -17.47
N GLY A 154 12.13 -8.97 -16.70
CA GLY A 154 13.51 -8.49 -16.66
C GLY A 154 13.70 -7.14 -15.98
N LEU A 155 12.78 -6.76 -15.09
CA LEU A 155 12.85 -5.52 -14.30
C LEU A 155 13.38 -5.78 -12.87
N CYS A 156 13.85 -7.01 -12.61
CA CYS A 156 14.29 -7.42 -11.30
C CYS A 156 15.70 -6.88 -10.97
N ASP A 157 15.95 -6.71 -9.69
CA ASP A 157 17.29 -6.42 -9.19
C ASP A 157 18.21 -7.67 -9.22
N ALA A 158 19.49 -7.44 -9.01
CA ALA A 158 20.49 -8.49 -9.01
C ALA A 158 20.23 -9.57 -7.95
N ASN A 159 19.64 -9.21 -6.79
CA ASN A 159 19.38 -10.16 -5.72
C ASN A 159 18.33 -11.21 -6.14
N MET A 160 17.28 -10.82 -6.88
CA MET A 160 16.33 -11.77 -7.42
C MET A 160 16.98 -12.75 -8.40
N THR A 161 17.86 -12.24 -9.26
CA THR A 161 18.59 -13.05 -10.23
C THR A 161 19.56 -14.01 -9.53
N LEU A 162 20.30 -13.53 -8.55
CA LEU A 162 21.25 -14.35 -7.77
C LEU A 162 20.52 -15.48 -7.02
N LEU A 163 19.43 -15.20 -6.34
CA LEU A 163 18.69 -16.20 -5.57
C LEU A 163 18.00 -17.26 -6.43
N THR A 164 17.75 -16.97 -7.69
CA THR A 164 17.17 -17.94 -8.64
C THR A 164 18.18 -18.66 -9.50
N ALA A 165 19.48 -18.33 -9.37
CA ALA A 165 20.54 -19.00 -10.10
C ALA A 165 20.81 -20.40 -9.53
N SER A 166 20.74 -21.43 -10.37
CA SER A 166 20.95 -22.82 -9.98
C SER A 166 22.38 -23.14 -9.48
N SER A 167 23.34 -22.24 -9.77
CA SER A 167 24.77 -22.39 -9.42
C SER A 167 25.15 -21.76 -8.07
N LEU A 168 24.20 -21.19 -7.34
CA LEU A 168 24.51 -20.47 -6.09
C LEU A 168 24.62 -21.44 -4.89
N SER A 169 25.55 -22.40 -4.96
CA SER A 169 25.89 -23.22 -3.80
C SER A 169 26.82 -22.48 -2.83
N THR A 170 27.71 -21.63 -3.36
CA THR A 170 28.64 -20.83 -2.57
C THR A 170 28.89 -19.52 -3.29
N TYR A 171 28.61 -18.40 -2.62
CA TYR A 171 28.92 -17.08 -3.16
C TYR A 171 30.21 -16.56 -2.52
N VAL A 172 31.17 -16.18 -3.36
CA VAL A 172 32.45 -15.57 -2.94
C VAL A 172 32.46 -14.15 -3.53
N ASP A 173 32.60 -13.15 -2.67
CA ASP A 173 32.72 -11.77 -3.12
C ASP A 173 34.12 -11.45 -3.69
N ALA A 174 34.29 -10.23 -4.22
CA ALA A 174 35.57 -9.78 -4.78
C ALA A 174 36.71 -9.74 -3.77
N THR A 175 36.44 -9.78 -2.47
CA THR A 175 37.42 -9.82 -1.37
C THR A 175 37.77 -11.25 -0.94
N GLY A 176 37.15 -12.27 -1.52
CA GLY A 176 37.29 -13.67 -1.17
C GLY A 176 36.49 -14.11 0.04
N LYS A 177 35.59 -13.27 0.54
CA LYS A 177 34.74 -13.62 1.67
C LYS A 177 33.60 -14.55 1.21
N ILE A 178 33.51 -15.70 1.87
CA ILE A 178 32.50 -16.71 1.60
C ILE A 178 31.22 -16.39 2.43
N PHE A 179 30.10 -16.30 1.76
CA PHE A 179 28.80 -16.21 2.42
C PHE A 179 28.17 -17.60 2.51
N ASN A 180 27.50 -17.87 3.64
CA ASN A 180 26.81 -19.15 3.80
C ASN A 180 25.84 -19.38 2.65
N SER A 181 25.97 -20.53 2.01
CA SER A 181 25.06 -20.94 0.94
C SER A 181 23.72 -21.35 1.54
N VAL A 182 22.66 -20.90 0.93
CA VAL A 182 21.32 -21.43 1.14
C VAL A 182 21.04 -22.40 0.00
N ASN A 183 20.54 -23.61 0.32
CA ASN A 183 20.06 -24.52 -0.72
C ASN A 183 18.84 -23.87 -1.40
N VAL A 184 19.08 -23.28 -2.56
CA VAL A 184 18.05 -22.58 -3.33
C VAL A 184 17.33 -23.60 -4.21
N ASN A 185 16.01 -23.63 -4.13
CA ASN A 185 15.22 -24.42 -5.04
C ASN A 185 15.37 -23.86 -6.46
N PRO A 186 15.69 -24.67 -7.48
CA PRO A 186 15.85 -24.21 -8.86
C PRO A 186 14.56 -23.63 -9.48
N ASN A 187 13.39 -23.86 -8.87
CA ASN A 187 12.15 -23.28 -9.33
C ASN A 187 12.08 -21.80 -8.92
N PRO A 188 12.17 -20.85 -9.88
CA PRO A 188 12.18 -19.42 -9.56
C PRO A 188 10.90 -18.94 -8.88
N VAL A 189 9.75 -19.52 -9.22
CA VAL A 189 8.46 -19.14 -8.62
C VAL A 189 8.47 -19.44 -7.12
N TYR A 190 8.93 -20.63 -6.72
CA TYR A 190 9.01 -21.00 -5.31
C TYR A 190 10.05 -20.15 -4.57
N THR A 191 11.21 -19.93 -5.15
CA THR A 191 12.29 -19.17 -4.54
C THR A 191 11.90 -17.72 -4.31
N LEU A 192 11.29 -17.06 -5.29
CA LEU A 192 10.80 -15.70 -5.14
C LEU A 192 9.69 -15.61 -4.09
N PHE A 193 8.79 -16.60 -4.05
CA PHE A 193 7.76 -16.65 -3.03
C PHE A 193 8.34 -16.70 -1.62
N MET A 194 9.24 -17.66 -1.37
CA MET A 194 9.78 -17.91 -0.02
C MET A 194 10.77 -16.85 0.46
N TYR A 195 11.58 -16.27 -0.44
CA TYR A 195 12.67 -15.35 -0.05
C TYR A 195 12.35 -13.87 -0.27
N PHE A 196 11.32 -13.53 -1.05
CA PHE A 196 10.91 -12.14 -1.28
C PHE A 196 9.48 -11.86 -0.82
N ILE A 197 8.51 -12.63 -1.28
CA ILE A 197 7.10 -12.33 -1.00
C ILE A 197 6.77 -12.60 0.47
N VAL A 198 7.13 -13.76 1.01
CA VAL A 198 6.85 -14.13 2.40
C VAL A 198 7.50 -13.18 3.40
N PRO A 199 8.82 -12.88 3.35
CA PRO A 199 9.44 -11.97 4.31
C PRO A 199 8.86 -10.56 4.26
N ARG A 200 8.61 -10.03 3.07
CA ARG A 200 8.02 -8.70 2.89
C ARG A 200 6.59 -8.65 3.43
N SER A 201 5.81 -9.69 3.19
CA SER A 201 4.45 -9.80 3.73
C SER A 201 4.44 -9.93 5.26
N MET A 202 5.42 -10.62 5.85
CA MET A 202 5.58 -10.71 7.31
C MET A 202 5.92 -9.35 7.92
N MET A 203 6.80 -8.57 7.29
CA MET A 203 7.09 -7.21 7.76
C MET A 203 5.86 -6.31 7.66
N LEU A 204 5.10 -6.43 6.57
CA LEU A 204 3.83 -5.73 6.42
C LEU A 204 2.80 -6.15 7.47
N PHE A 205 2.79 -7.41 7.88
CA PHE A 205 1.93 -7.92 8.95
C PHE A 205 2.27 -7.29 10.31
N ALA A 206 3.55 -7.08 10.61
CA ALA A 206 3.95 -6.35 11.80
C ALA A 206 3.41 -4.91 11.80
N VAL A 207 3.49 -4.22 10.65
CA VAL A 207 2.89 -2.88 10.47
C VAL A 207 1.38 -2.94 10.64
N LEU A 208 0.71 -3.96 10.10
CA LEU A 208 -0.74 -4.18 10.27
C LEU A 208 -1.14 -4.22 11.74
N LEU A 209 -0.43 -4.98 12.56
CA LEU A 209 -0.72 -5.09 14.00
C LEU A 209 -0.59 -3.75 14.71
N MET A 210 0.47 -2.99 14.41
CA MET A 210 0.65 -1.64 14.97
C MET A 210 -0.46 -0.68 14.54
N VAL A 211 -0.82 -0.71 13.28
CA VAL A 211 -1.84 0.17 12.69
C VAL A 211 -3.22 -0.14 13.27
N ILE A 212 -3.57 -1.42 13.46
CA ILE A 212 -4.83 -1.81 14.14
C ILE A 212 -4.84 -1.28 15.57
N HIS A 213 -3.75 -1.45 16.31
CA HIS A 213 -3.66 -0.95 17.68
C HIS A 213 -3.82 0.57 17.76
N ILE A 214 -3.17 1.33 16.87
CA ILE A 214 -3.33 2.78 16.77
C ILE A 214 -4.78 3.16 16.45
N SER A 215 -5.40 2.47 15.50
CA SER A 215 -6.80 2.69 15.13
C SER A 215 -7.74 2.48 16.33
N ASP A 216 -7.52 1.43 17.11
CA ASP A 216 -8.31 1.13 18.32
C ASP A 216 -8.15 2.22 19.40
N ILE A 217 -6.93 2.75 19.59
CA ILE A 217 -6.68 3.86 20.51
C ILE A 217 -7.42 5.11 20.04
N ILE A 218 -7.36 5.45 18.75
CA ILE A 218 -8.04 6.62 18.20
C ILE A 218 -9.55 6.50 18.42
N GLN A 219 -10.15 5.36 18.09
CA GLN A 219 -11.57 5.12 18.30
C GLN A 219 -11.98 5.22 19.78
N SER A 220 -11.19 4.62 20.68
CA SER A 220 -11.48 4.65 22.11
C SER A 220 -11.43 6.07 22.69
N ARG A 221 -10.53 6.92 22.18
CA ARG A 221 -10.46 8.34 22.58
C ARG A 221 -11.65 9.13 22.05
N ALA A 222 -12.02 8.96 20.79
CA ALA A 222 -13.17 9.62 20.20
C ALA A 222 -14.47 9.33 20.98
N VAL A 223 -14.73 8.05 21.29
CA VAL A 223 -15.89 7.64 22.11
C VAL A 223 -15.84 8.22 23.53
N ARG A 224 -14.65 8.36 24.12
CA ARG A 224 -14.52 8.95 25.46
C ARG A 224 -14.78 10.44 25.46
N GLU A 225 -14.32 11.18 24.48
CA GLU A 225 -14.55 12.62 24.34
C GLU A 225 -16.03 12.93 24.13
N GLU A 226 -16.72 12.08 23.37
CA GLU A 226 -18.17 12.22 23.13
C GLU A 226 -19.00 12.02 24.41
N LYS A 227 -18.57 11.11 25.31
CA LYS A 227 -19.23 10.88 26.60
C LYS A 227 -19.00 11.99 27.64
N LEU A 228 -18.03 12.88 27.40
CA LEU A 228 -17.71 13.98 28.30
C LEU A 228 -18.36 15.31 27.87
N LYS A 229 -19.00 15.35 26.71
CA LYS A 229 -19.84 16.45 26.23
C LYS A 229 -21.29 16.27 26.60
#